data_0dadf07445cf12aa1426c81188e39263
#
_entry.id   0dadf07445cf12aa1426c81188e39263
#
_cell.length_a   1.000
_cell.length_b   1.000
_cell.length_c   1.000
_cell.angle_alpha   90.00
_cell.angle_beta   90.00
_cell.angle_gamma   90.00
#
_symmetry.space_group_name_H-M   'P 1'
#
loop_
_entity.id
_entity.type
_entity.pdbx_description
1 polymer ?
#
loop_
_entity_poly.entity_id
_entity_poly.type
_entity_poly.pdbx_seq_one_letter_code
_entity_poly.pdbx_strand_id
1 'polypeptide(L)'
;SNSKVPKMKVLITGGGGFIGARLARVLIDRGFLTGVAGDEEPIDEVLLFDSVDAPELFGKKEGGIAIRRTIGDISDRETVRGLIDRDDISVFHLASVVSGGGEKDFDLAMRVNLDGGRYLLEELRAHHGSQRMVFTSSIAVFGGAGMPSRVGDTVKQTPLTTYGVTKAILELLINDYTRKEFLDGRSARLPTVIIRPGKP
;
A
#
# COMPACT_ATOMS: atom_id res chain seq x y z
N SER A 1 -14.32 28.66 19.64
CA SER A 1 -13.26 27.64 19.52
C SER A 1 -13.23 27.19 18.05
N ASN A 2 -12.17 27.58 17.34
CA ASN A 2 -11.88 27.05 16.01
C ASN A 2 -11.50 25.57 16.17
N SER A 3 -12.46 24.67 16.12
CA SER A 3 -12.15 23.25 15.96
C SER A 3 -11.52 23.08 14.59
N LYS A 4 -10.20 22.95 14.54
CA LYS A 4 -9.50 22.58 13.31
C LYS A 4 -10.12 21.28 12.82
N VAL A 5 -10.72 21.30 11.62
CA VAL A 5 -11.16 20.08 10.95
C VAL A 5 -9.95 19.16 10.86
N PRO A 6 -10.06 17.90 11.33
CA PRO A 6 -8.97 16.93 11.19
C PRO A 6 -8.53 16.87 9.73
N LYS A 7 -7.24 16.84 9.50
CA LYS A 7 -6.66 16.74 8.16
C LYS A 7 -5.82 15.49 8.09
N MET A 8 -5.79 14.86 6.94
CA MET A 8 -5.18 13.56 6.75
C MET A 8 -3.99 13.63 5.80
N LYS A 9 -2.90 12.97 6.18
CA LYS A 9 -1.81 12.63 5.27
C LYS A 9 -2.12 11.30 4.58
N VAL A 10 -1.85 11.22 3.28
CA VAL A 10 -1.88 9.97 2.52
C VAL A 10 -0.47 9.59 2.10
N LEU A 11 -0.03 8.40 2.48
CA LEU A 11 1.20 7.79 2.01
C LEU A 11 0.87 6.73 0.95
N ILE A 12 1.50 6.82 -0.21
CA ILE A 12 1.41 5.80 -1.27
C ILE A 12 2.80 5.23 -1.48
N THR A 13 3.06 4.01 -1.02
CA THR A 13 4.27 3.28 -1.38
C THR A 13 4.10 2.64 -2.75
N GLY A 14 5.16 2.61 -3.55
CA GLY A 14 5.01 2.31 -4.98
C GLY A 14 4.36 3.46 -5.75
N GLY A 15 4.48 4.68 -5.22
CA GLY A 15 3.82 5.87 -5.73
C GLY A 15 4.32 6.34 -7.10
N GLY A 16 5.52 5.90 -7.52
CA GLY A 16 6.07 6.15 -8.85
C GLY A 16 5.58 5.16 -9.92
N GLY A 17 4.91 4.07 -9.53
CA GLY A 17 4.35 3.10 -10.46
C GLY A 17 3.04 3.55 -11.09
N PHE A 18 2.58 2.81 -12.11
CA PHE A 18 1.34 3.12 -12.86
C PHE A 18 0.11 3.22 -11.96
N ILE A 19 -0.10 2.23 -11.07
CA ILE A 19 -1.26 2.21 -10.18
C ILE A 19 -1.13 3.32 -9.12
N GLY A 20 0.07 3.50 -8.55
CA GLY A 20 0.31 4.52 -7.53
C GLY A 20 0.07 5.93 -8.05
N ALA A 21 0.56 6.25 -9.24
CA ALA A 21 0.34 7.55 -9.88
C ALA A 21 -1.14 7.80 -10.20
N ARG A 22 -1.85 6.77 -10.69
CA ARG A 22 -3.28 6.87 -10.97
C ARG A 22 -4.09 7.06 -9.70
N LEU A 23 -3.77 6.33 -8.64
CA LEU A 23 -4.41 6.47 -7.33
C LEU A 23 -4.18 7.88 -6.76
N ALA A 24 -2.94 8.38 -6.82
CA ALA A 24 -2.62 9.73 -6.38
C ALA A 24 -3.47 10.78 -7.09
N ARG A 25 -3.61 10.70 -8.41
CA ARG A 25 -4.46 11.63 -9.18
C ARG A 25 -5.90 11.61 -8.69
N VAL A 26 -6.50 10.43 -8.52
CA VAL A 26 -7.87 10.29 -8.02
C VAL A 26 -8.03 10.90 -6.62
N LEU A 27 -7.07 10.68 -5.73
CA LEU A 27 -7.13 11.21 -4.37
C LEU A 27 -6.97 12.72 -4.31
N ILE A 28 -6.06 13.28 -5.12
CA ILE A 28 -5.85 14.73 -5.22
C ILE A 28 -7.10 15.41 -5.79
N ASP A 29 -7.67 14.88 -6.85
CA ASP A 29 -8.88 15.42 -7.47
C ASP A 29 -10.09 15.34 -6.53
N ARG A 30 -10.19 14.28 -5.76
CA ARG A 30 -11.24 14.10 -4.75
C ARG A 30 -11.06 15.00 -3.54
N GLY A 31 -9.85 15.18 -3.06
CA GLY A 31 -9.49 16.06 -1.95
C GLY A 31 -9.81 15.56 -0.54
N PHE A 32 -10.42 14.39 -0.38
CA PHE A 32 -10.78 13.80 0.90
C PHE A 32 -10.77 12.27 0.87
N LEU A 33 -10.65 11.66 2.05
CA LEU A 33 -10.86 10.24 2.31
C LEU A 33 -11.80 10.04 3.50
N THR A 34 -12.43 8.88 3.54
CA THR A 34 -13.18 8.46 4.72
C THR A 34 -12.21 8.05 5.83
N GLY A 35 -12.28 8.70 6.97
CA GLY A 35 -11.53 8.39 8.18
C GLY A 35 -12.06 7.14 8.90
N VAL A 36 -11.41 6.77 10.02
CA VAL A 36 -11.77 5.55 10.79
C VAL A 36 -13.15 5.66 11.42
N ALA A 37 -13.57 6.88 11.77
CA ALA A 37 -14.90 7.15 12.32
C ALA A 37 -16.03 7.07 11.28
N GLY A 38 -15.68 6.96 9.99
CA GLY A 38 -16.63 6.94 8.88
C GLY A 38 -16.93 8.30 8.28
N ASP A 39 -16.37 9.37 8.81
CA ASP A 39 -16.55 10.73 8.31
C ASP A 39 -15.53 11.04 7.18
N GLU A 40 -15.89 11.96 6.31
CA GLU A 40 -15.00 12.48 5.27
C GLU A 40 -13.97 13.43 5.90
N GLU A 41 -12.70 13.13 5.73
CA GLU A 41 -11.57 13.92 6.22
C GLU A 41 -10.79 14.52 5.05
N PRO A 42 -10.56 15.85 5.02
CA PRO A 42 -9.75 16.48 3.99
C PRO A 42 -8.32 15.96 3.98
N ILE A 43 -7.78 15.74 2.78
CA ILE A 43 -6.36 15.41 2.59
C ILE A 43 -5.57 16.72 2.58
N ASP A 44 -4.52 16.83 3.39
CA ASP A 44 -3.62 17.98 3.40
C ASP A 44 -2.24 17.68 2.79
N GLU A 45 -1.85 16.41 2.74
CA GLU A 45 -0.59 15.96 2.17
C GLU A 45 -0.75 14.61 1.46
N VAL A 46 -0.13 14.47 0.29
CA VAL A 46 0.09 13.19 -0.39
C VAL A 46 1.58 12.99 -0.53
N LEU A 47 2.10 11.91 0.06
CA LEU A 47 3.48 11.49 -0.05
C LEU A 47 3.57 10.27 -0.97
N LEU A 48 4.29 10.44 -2.09
CA LEU A 48 4.60 9.37 -3.04
C LEU A 48 5.98 8.82 -2.72
N PHE A 49 6.04 7.57 -2.28
CA PHE A 49 7.28 6.88 -1.95
C PHE A 49 7.55 5.76 -2.96
N ASP A 50 8.77 5.70 -3.47
CA ASP A 50 9.21 4.62 -4.35
C ASP A 50 10.72 4.34 -4.20
N SER A 51 11.17 3.20 -4.70
CA SER A 51 12.59 2.85 -4.74
C SER A 51 13.32 3.45 -5.95
N VAL A 52 12.59 3.93 -6.93
CA VAL A 52 13.14 4.53 -8.15
C VAL A 52 12.57 5.92 -8.37
N ASP A 53 13.35 6.76 -9.02
CA ASP A 53 12.87 8.06 -9.47
C ASP A 53 11.91 7.86 -10.65
N ALA A 54 10.73 8.45 -10.53
CA ALA A 54 9.73 8.45 -11.58
C ALA A 54 9.54 9.86 -12.14
N PRO A 55 9.05 10.01 -13.38
CA PRO A 55 8.74 11.32 -13.94
C PRO A 55 7.86 12.14 -12.99
N GLU A 56 8.11 13.43 -12.92
CA GLU A 56 7.30 14.35 -12.11
C GLU A 56 5.93 14.52 -12.77
N LEU A 57 4.91 13.84 -12.20
CA LEU A 57 3.54 13.82 -12.73
C LEU A 57 2.61 14.83 -12.04
N PHE A 58 3.09 15.45 -10.97
CA PHE A 58 2.32 16.34 -10.12
C PHE A 58 3.13 17.57 -9.75
N GLY A 59 2.44 18.71 -9.58
CA GLY A 59 3.03 19.87 -8.95
C GLY A 59 3.31 19.66 -7.47
N LYS A 60 4.03 20.58 -6.85
CA LYS A 60 4.29 20.52 -5.40
C LYS A 60 3.06 20.76 -4.54
N LYS A 61 2.00 21.33 -5.10
CA LYS A 61 0.74 21.60 -4.45
C LYS A 61 -0.39 21.68 -5.47
N GLU A 62 -1.45 20.92 -5.24
CA GLU A 62 -2.65 20.93 -6.08
C GLU A 62 -3.91 20.92 -5.19
N GLY A 63 -4.90 21.71 -5.50
CA GLY A 63 -6.17 21.74 -4.73
C GLY A 63 -6.02 22.03 -3.22
N GLY A 64 -4.94 22.70 -2.81
CA GLY A 64 -4.62 22.90 -1.40
C GLY A 64 -3.82 21.76 -0.74
N ILE A 65 -3.62 20.63 -1.42
CA ILE A 65 -2.90 19.45 -0.96
C ILE A 65 -1.42 19.61 -1.29
N ALA A 66 -0.54 19.47 -0.27
CA ALA A 66 0.89 19.37 -0.49
C ALA A 66 1.24 18.02 -1.10
N ILE A 67 2.04 18.00 -2.16
CA ILE A 67 2.44 16.78 -2.84
C ILE A 67 3.95 16.65 -2.72
N ARG A 68 4.41 15.54 -2.13
CA ARG A 68 5.82 15.25 -1.94
C ARG A 68 6.18 13.91 -2.58
N ARG A 69 7.43 13.82 -2.98
CA ARG A 69 8.04 12.58 -3.49
C ARG A 69 9.26 12.26 -2.65
N THR A 70 9.41 10.99 -2.30
CA THR A 70 10.57 10.48 -1.58
C THR A 70 11.03 9.19 -2.21
N ILE A 71 12.32 9.09 -2.47
CA ILE A 71 12.96 7.87 -2.96
C ILE A 71 13.66 7.20 -1.80
N GLY A 72 13.49 5.89 -1.67
CA GLY A 72 14.15 5.13 -0.61
C GLY A 72 13.87 3.64 -0.70
N ASP A 73 14.41 2.90 0.25
CA ASP A 73 14.24 1.47 0.37
C ASP A 73 13.19 1.14 1.44
N ILE A 74 12.09 0.51 1.05
CA ILE A 74 11.03 0.10 1.98
C ILE A 74 11.50 -0.98 2.96
N SER A 75 12.58 -1.69 2.65
CA SER A 75 13.20 -2.67 3.52
C SER A 75 14.18 -2.07 4.55
N ASP A 76 14.39 -0.76 4.51
CA ASP A 76 15.09 -0.03 5.56
C ASP A 76 14.11 0.52 6.60
N ARG A 77 14.22 0.02 7.83
CA ARG A 77 13.30 0.36 8.91
C ARG A 77 13.30 1.84 9.28
N GLU A 78 14.46 2.50 9.26
CA GLU A 78 14.55 3.93 9.57
C GLU A 78 13.89 4.78 8.48
N THR A 79 14.04 4.38 7.22
CA THR A 79 13.31 4.98 6.09
C THR A 79 11.80 4.90 6.34
N VAL A 80 11.28 3.72 6.68
CA VAL A 80 9.84 3.53 6.96
C VAL A 80 9.37 4.37 8.14
N ARG A 81 10.16 4.44 9.22
CA ARG A 81 9.86 5.31 10.37
C ARG A 81 9.70 6.76 9.97
N GLY A 82 10.55 7.26 9.08
CA GLY A 82 10.47 8.64 8.56
C GLY A 82 9.25 8.92 7.70
N LEU A 83 8.62 7.90 7.12
CA LEU A 83 7.40 8.04 6.32
C LEU A 83 6.14 8.20 7.20
N ILE A 84 6.13 7.57 8.37
CA ILE A 84 5.02 7.59 9.33
C ILE A 84 5.32 8.61 10.42
N ASP A 85 5.07 9.88 10.12
CA ASP A 85 5.49 11.02 10.94
C ASP A 85 4.33 11.70 11.69
N ARG A 86 3.12 11.15 11.61
CA ARG A 86 1.93 11.70 12.26
C ARG A 86 0.85 10.64 12.50
N ASP A 87 -0.08 10.91 13.40
CA ASP A 87 -1.13 9.94 13.80
C ASP A 87 -2.26 9.83 12.77
N ASP A 88 -2.64 10.93 12.13
CA ASP A 88 -3.71 11.00 11.15
C ASP A 88 -3.20 10.69 9.74
N ILE A 89 -2.94 9.42 9.50
CA ILE A 89 -2.35 8.92 8.25
C ILE A 89 -3.15 7.74 7.69
N SER A 90 -3.35 7.77 6.37
CA SER A 90 -3.82 6.64 5.59
C SER A 90 -2.73 6.16 4.65
N VAL A 91 -2.44 4.87 4.65
CA VAL A 91 -1.38 4.26 3.84
C VAL A 91 -2.00 3.39 2.76
N PHE A 92 -1.58 3.61 1.52
CA PHE A 92 -1.80 2.70 0.41
C PHE A 92 -0.47 2.02 0.09
N HIS A 93 -0.36 0.76 0.48
CA HIS A 93 0.88 0.00 0.33
C HIS A 93 0.87 -0.80 -0.97
N LEU A 94 1.50 -0.24 -2.01
CA LEU A 94 1.60 -0.83 -3.34
C LEU A 94 3.00 -1.32 -3.69
N ALA A 95 4.03 -0.89 -2.94
CA ALA A 95 5.41 -1.26 -3.19
C ALA A 95 5.62 -2.77 -3.06
N SER A 96 6.12 -3.40 -4.11
CA SER A 96 6.49 -4.83 -4.10
C SER A 96 7.41 -5.17 -5.24
N VAL A 97 8.25 -6.19 -5.04
CA VAL A 97 8.94 -6.90 -6.11
C VAL A 97 7.95 -7.88 -6.71
N VAL A 98 7.69 -7.74 -8.02
CA VAL A 98 6.73 -8.58 -8.74
C VAL A 98 7.24 -10.01 -8.96
N SER A 99 6.35 -10.92 -9.37
CA SER A 99 6.62 -12.36 -9.51
C SER A 99 7.95 -12.69 -10.20
N GLY A 100 8.19 -12.13 -11.38
CA GLY A 100 9.43 -12.41 -12.13
C GLY A 100 10.72 -11.96 -11.43
N GLY A 101 10.64 -10.87 -10.66
CA GLY A 101 11.75 -10.41 -9.82
C GLY A 101 11.93 -11.26 -8.58
N GLY A 102 10.84 -11.65 -7.91
CA GLY A 102 10.87 -12.47 -6.70
C GLY A 102 11.38 -13.88 -6.92
N GLU A 103 11.11 -14.49 -8.08
CA GLU A 103 11.66 -15.80 -8.43
C GLU A 103 13.17 -15.75 -8.80
N LYS A 104 13.66 -14.60 -9.23
CA LYS A 104 15.09 -14.39 -9.52
C LYS A 104 15.90 -14.06 -8.28
N ASP A 105 15.33 -13.34 -7.35
CA ASP A 105 15.99 -12.90 -6.11
C ASP A 105 15.03 -13.07 -4.93
N PHE A 106 15.11 -14.23 -4.31
CA PHE A 106 14.29 -14.59 -3.15
C PHE A 106 14.52 -13.65 -1.97
N ASP A 107 15.78 -13.34 -1.67
CA ASP A 107 16.12 -12.50 -0.51
C ASP A 107 15.63 -11.07 -0.68
N LEU A 108 15.71 -10.53 -1.88
CA LEU A 108 15.15 -9.22 -2.20
C LEU A 108 13.62 -9.23 -2.04
N ALA A 109 12.95 -10.26 -2.54
CA ALA A 109 11.49 -10.38 -2.40
C ALA A 109 11.08 -10.45 -0.92
N MET A 110 11.79 -11.22 -0.11
CA MET A 110 11.52 -11.32 1.33
C MET A 110 11.73 -9.97 2.03
N ARG A 111 12.83 -9.29 1.76
CA ARG A 111 13.10 -7.97 2.36
C ARG A 111 12.05 -6.93 1.94
N VAL A 112 11.80 -6.78 0.66
CA VAL A 112 10.89 -5.73 0.15
C VAL A 112 9.43 -6.06 0.45
N ASN A 113 8.98 -7.26 0.07
CA ASN A 113 7.55 -7.62 0.16
C ASN A 113 7.13 -7.95 1.59
N LEU A 114 7.94 -8.69 2.35
CA LEU A 114 7.56 -9.10 3.69
C LEU A 114 8.05 -8.10 4.75
N ASP A 115 9.35 -7.86 4.85
CA ASP A 115 9.90 -7.00 5.91
C ASP A 115 9.44 -5.54 5.74
N GLY A 116 9.42 -5.03 4.51
CA GLY A 116 8.91 -3.68 4.23
C GLY A 116 7.46 -3.49 4.68
N GLY A 117 6.59 -4.43 4.37
CA GLY A 117 5.19 -4.41 4.83
C GLY A 117 5.08 -4.53 6.35
N ARG A 118 5.89 -5.39 6.95
CA ARG A 118 5.94 -5.58 8.41
C ARG A 118 6.42 -4.32 9.13
N TYR A 119 7.42 -3.63 8.60
CA TYR A 119 7.88 -2.35 9.17
C TYR A 119 6.80 -1.28 9.12
N LEU A 120 6.05 -1.17 8.03
CA LEU A 120 4.89 -0.27 7.95
C LEU A 120 3.86 -0.58 9.04
N LEU A 121 3.50 -1.85 9.22
CA LEU A 121 2.55 -2.26 10.26
C LEU A 121 3.05 -1.91 11.66
N GLU A 122 4.34 -2.14 11.97
CA GLU A 122 4.93 -1.82 13.27
C GLU A 122 4.99 -0.31 13.53
N GLU A 123 5.37 0.50 12.54
CA GLU A 123 5.38 1.96 12.71
C GLU A 123 3.97 2.53 12.84
N LEU A 124 2.98 2.03 12.09
CA LEU A 124 1.58 2.41 12.26
C LEU A 124 1.06 2.03 13.66
N ARG A 125 1.39 0.83 14.15
CA ARG A 125 1.02 0.39 15.49
C ARG A 125 1.65 1.24 16.60
N ALA A 126 2.82 1.80 16.38
CA ALA A 126 3.50 2.65 17.35
C ALA A 126 2.86 4.04 17.49
N HIS A 127 2.06 4.46 16.52
CA HIS A 127 1.30 5.71 16.56
C HIS A 127 -0.03 5.53 17.30
N HIS A 128 -0.55 6.63 17.85
CA HIS A 128 -1.84 6.64 18.55
C HIS A 128 -2.92 7.21 17.64
N GLY A 129 -4.04 6.52 17.54
CA GLY A 129 -5.21 7.03 16.86
C GLY A 129 -5.62 6.23 15.65
N SER A 130 -5.96 6.90 14.59
CA SER A 130 -6.82 6.41 13.52
C SER A 130 -6.04 6.13 12.25
N GLN A 131 -5.12 5.17 12.29
CA GLN A 131 -4.38 4.79 11.09
C GLN A 131 -5.19 3.80 10.27
N ARG A 132 -5.24 4.04 8.98
CA ARG A 132 -5.80 3.11 8.00
C ARG A 132 -4.74 2.66 7.02
N MET A 133 -4.86 1.40 6.59
CA MET A 133 -3.98 0.82 5.59
C MET A 133 -4.78 0.02 4.57
N VAL A 134 -4.57 0.32 3.30
CA VAL A 134 -5.02 -0.52 2.18
C VAL A 134 -3.78 -1.13 1.55
N PHE A 135 -3.76 -2.46 1.52
CA PHE A 135 -2.69 -3.24 0.92
C PHE A 135 -3.14 -3.82 -0.40
N THR A 136 -2.37 -3.61 -1.45
CA THR A 136 -2.60 -4.26 -2.73
C THR A 136 -1.99 -5.66 -2.70
N SER A 137 -2.84 -6.66 -2.48
CA SER A 137 -2.51 -8.06 -2.64
C SER A 137 -2.72 -8.48 -4.11
N SER A 138 -2.72 -9.76 -4.38
CA SER A 138 -2.75 -10.30 -5.74
C SER A 138 -3.52 -11.61 -5.77
N ILE A 139 -4.09 -11.93 -6.91
CA ILE A 139 -4.59 -13.28 -7.18
C ILE A 139 -3.49 -14.35 -7.12
N ALA A 140 -2.21 -13.96 -7.16
CA ALA A 140 -1.08 -14.87 -6.96
C ALA A 140 -1.04 -15.54 -5.57
N VAL A 141 -1.86 -15.11 -4.62
CA VAL A 141 -2.08 -15.83 -3.35
C VAL A 141 -2.78 -17.17 -3.55
N PHE A 142 -3.34 -17.41 -4.73
CA PHE A 142 -3.98 -18.66 -5.11
C PHE A 142 -3.19 -19.36 -6.20
N GLY A 143 -3.26 -20.70 -6.23
CA GLY A 143 -2.63 -21.50 -7.27
C GLY A 143 -2.78 -23.00 -7.02
N GLY A 144 -2.30 -23.80 -8.00
CA GLY A 144 -2.29 -25.25 -7.92
C GLY A 144 -3.53 -25.92 -8.48
N ALA A 145 -3.40 -27.25 -8.67
CA ALA A 145 -4.42 -28.08 -9.32
C ALA A 145 -5.71 -28.24 -8.52
N GLY A 146 -5.68 -27.95 -7.21
CA GLY A 146 -6.86 -28.05 -6.33
C GLY A 146 -7.70 -26.78 -6.26
N MET A 147 -7.46 -25.78 -7.11
CA MET A 147 -8.21 -24.54 -7.13
C MET A 147 -9.66 -24.77 -7.56
N PRO A 148 -10.66 -24.19 -6.84
CA PRO A 148 -12.03 -24.22 -7.30
C PRO A 148 -12.22 -23.36 -8.56
N SER A 149 -13.25 -23.63 -9.35
CA SER A 149 -13.57 -22.86 -10.56
C SER A 149 -13.95 -21.40 -10.29
N ARG A 150 -14.39 -21.12 -9.06
CA ARG A 150 -14.66 -19.76 -8.57
C ARG A 150 -13.91 -19.55 -7.27
N VAL A 151 -13.18 -18.45 -7.17
CA VAL A 151 -12.35 -18.08 -6.02
C VAL A 151 -12.99 -16.87 -5.37
N GLY A 152 -13.43 -17.04 -4.13
CA GLY A 152 -13.93 -15.97 -3.28
C GLY A 152 -12.97 -15.69 -2.12
N ASP A 153 -13.35 -14.76 -1.24
CA ASP A 153 -12.51 -14.29 -0.14
C ASP A 153 -12.23 -15.36 0.94
N THR A 154 -13.07 -16.38 1.02
CA THR A 154 -12.93 -17.48 1.99
C THR A 154 -12.15 -18.69 1.46
N VAL A 155 -11.71 -18.65 0.21
CA VAL A 155 -10.91 -19.74 -0.37
C VAL A 155 -9.52 -19.71 0.25
N LYS A 156 -9.01 -20.90 0.64
CA LYS A 156 -7.68 -21.04 1.22
C LYS A 156 -6.60 -20.52 0.25
N GLN A 157 -5.70 -19.71 0.75
CA GLN A 157 -4.53 -19.27 0.01
C GLN A 157 -3.58 -20.45 -0.25
N THR A 158 -3.16 -20.62 -1.49
CA THR A 158 -2.29 -21.71 -1.96
C THR A 158 -1.26 -21.16 -2.95
N PRO A 159 -0.43 -20.18 -2.55
CA PRO A 159 0.50 -19.54 -3.46
C PRO A 159 1.55 -20.50 -3.99
N LEU A 160 1.97 -20.33 -5.26
CA LEU A 160 2.98 -21.12 -5.94
C LEU A 160 4.28 -20.33 -6.21
N THR A 161 4.34 -19.06 -5.83
CA THR A 161 5.49 -18.20 -6.06
C THR A 161 5.88 -17.47 -4.78
N THR A 162 7.13 -17.05 -4.67
CA THR A 162 7.61 -16.22 -3.55
C THR A 162 6.79 -14.92 -3.44
N TYR A 163 6.46 -14.31 -4.57
CA TYR A 163 5.57 -13.15 -4.62
C TYR A 163 4.21 -13.45 -3.98
N GLY A 164 3.56 -14.54 -4.39
CA GLY A 164 2.26 -14.93 -3.82
C GLY A 164 2.34 -15.29 -2.32
N VAL A 165 3.41 -15.95 -1.89
CA VAL A 165 3.66 -16.29 -0.48
C VAL A 165 3.77 -15.03 0.36
N THR A 166 4.60 -14.06 -0.05
CA THR A 166 4.78 -12.81 0.71
C THR A 166 3.50 -11.98 0.77
N LYS A 167 2.71 -11.95 -0.31
CA LYS A 167 1.40 -11.30 -0.32
C LYS A 167 0.43 -11.99 0.65
N ALA A 168 0.36 -13.32 0.66
CA ALA A 168 -0.50 -14.08 1.55
C ALA A 168 -0.14 -13.87 3.02
N ILE A 169 1.14 -13.85 3.37
CA ILE A 169 1.61 -13.58 4.74
C ILE A 169 1.17 -12.18 5.19
N LEU A 170 1.35 -11.16 4.35
CA LEU A 170 0.92 -9.80 4.69
C LEU A 170 -0.59 -9.67 4.86
N GLU A 171 -1.40 -10.34 4.04
CA GLU A 171 -2.85 -10.37 4.24
C GLU A 171 -3.20 -10.89 5.64
N LEU A 172 -2.57 -11.97 6.07
CA LEU A 172 -2.80 -12.57 7.39
C LEU A 172 -2.32 -11.65 8.52
N LEU A 173 -1.17 -11.01 8.38
CA LEU A 173 -0.67 -10.03 9.36
C LEU A 173 -1.62 -8.83 9.48
N ILE A 174 -2.06 -8.26 8.37
CA ILE A 174 -2.99 -7.12 8.36
C ILE A 174 -4.31 -7.48 9.04
N ASN A 175 -4.83 -8.68 8.79
CA ASN A 175 -6.03 -9.18 9.46
C ASN A 175 -5.83 -9.29 10.97
N ASP A 176 -4.68 -9.77 11.42
CA ASP A 176 -4.40 -9.90 12.86
C ASP A 176 -4.19 -8.54 13.54
N TYR A 177 -3.48 -7.62 12.90
CA TYR A 177 -3.32 -6.24 13.39
C TYR A 177 -4.65 -5.51 13.49
N THR A 178 -5.55 -5.73 12.53
CA THR A 178 -6.90 -5.17 12.54
C THR A 178 -7.75 -5.78 13.64
N ARG A 179 -7.70 -7.11 13.80
CA ARG A 179 -8.39 -7.83 14.89
C ARG A 179 -7.91 -7.37 16.28
N LYS A 180 -6.63 -7.02 16.39
CA LYS A 180 -6.01 -6.47 17.62
C LYS A 180 -6.30 -4.99 17.83
N GLU A 181 -7.02 -4.35 16.90
CA GLU A 181 -7.34 -2.92 16.93
C GLU A 181 -6.10 -2.00 16.93
N PHE A 182 -4.98 -2.50 16.37
CA PHE A 182 -3.76 -1.69 16.20
C PHE A 182 -3.89 -0.66 15.08
N LEU A 183 -4.67 -0.99 14.06
CA LEU A 183 -4.99 -0.18 12.90
C LEU A 183 -6.24 -0.73 12.19
N ASP A 184 -6.81 0.01 11.26
CA ASP A 184 -7.86 -0.49 10.35
C ASP A 184 -7.24 -0.82 8.99
N GLY A 185 -6.95 -2.10 8.78
CA GLY A 185 -6.30 -2.61 7.57
C GLY A 185 -7.24 -3.39 6.66
N ARG A 186 -7.06 -3.23 5.37
CA ARG A 186 -7.78 -3.97 4.32
C ARG A 186 -6.80 -4.42 3.24
N SER A 187 -7.06 -5.60 2.69
CA SER A 187 -6.32 -6.14 1.55
C SER A 187 -7.21 -6.18 0.31
N ALA A 188 -6.70 -5.67 -0.80
CA ALA A 188 -7.36 -5.73 -2.11
C ALA A 188 -6.55 -6.64 -3.04
N ARG A 189 -7.14 -7.77 -3.45
CA ARG A 189 -6.51 -8.72 -4.39
C ARG A 189 -6.71 -8.22 -5.81
N LEU A 190 -5.64 -7.67 -6.37
CA LEU A 190 -5.68 -7.18 -7.73
C LEU A 190 -5.45 -8.31 -8.73
N PRO A 191 -6.18 -8.31 -9.88
CA PRO A 191 -5.92 -9.24 -10.96
C PRO A 191 -4.57 -8.94 -11.60
N THR A 192 -3.91 -9.99 -12.13
CA THR A 192 -2.74 -9.80 -12.99
C THR A 192 -3.21 -9.29 -14.35
N VAL A 193 -2.97 -8.04 -14.66
CA VAL A 193 -3.23 -7.48 -15.98
C VAL A 193 -2.02 -7.77 -16.88
N ILE A 194 -2.19 -8.67 -17.83
CA ILE A 194 -1.22 -8.83 -18.91
C ILE A 194 -1.54 -7.77 -19.96
N ILE A 195 -0.82 -6.68 -19.94
CA ILE A 195 -0.84 -5.72 -21.05
C ILE A 195 -0.10 -6.39 -22.21
N ARG A 196 -0.85 -6.96 -23.15
CA ARG A 196 -0.27 -7.37 -24.43
C ARG A 196 0.03 -6.10 -25.21
N PRO A 197 1.31 -5.84 -25.58
CA PRO A 197 1.57 -4.76 -26.52
C PRO A 197 0.74 -5.02 -27.77
N GLY A 198 -0.01 -4.01 -28.19
CA GLY A 198 -0.76 -4.08 -29.44
C GLY A 198 0.19 -4.47 -30.55
N LYS A 199 -0.19 -5.43 -31.40
CA LYS A 199 0.53 -5.68 -32.64
C LYS A 199 0.55 -4.40 -33.45
N PRO A 200 1.69 -4.02 -34.04
CA PRO A 200 1.77 -2.90 -34.95
C PRO A 200 0.85 -3.08 -36.14
#